data_8190d8a17477819faf97bba1ac2f3a08
#
_entry.id   8190d8a17477819faf97bba1ac2f3a08
#
_cell.length_a   1.000
_cell.length_b   1.000
_cell.length_c   1.000
_cell.angle_alpha   90.00
_cell.angle_beta   90.00
_cell.angle_gamma   90.00
#
_symmetry.space_group_name_H-M   'P 1'
#
loop_
_entity.id
_entity.type
_entity.pdbx_description
1 polymer ?
#
loop_
_entity_poly.entity_id
_entity_poly.type
_entity_poly.pdbx_seq_one_letter_code
_entity_poly.pdbx_strand_id
1 'polypeptide(L)'
;MSKDNKRRDSKGRVLRTGEQQRSNGQYLYTYKGKDGKNKFVYSWKLEPTDKQPEGKRSGKSLRELEKEIEKSLNEELAYHGGDVTVLELVERYISTKTGVRHNTLAGYKTVVNVLKKEEFGSRRIDLVKPSDAKLWLIKLQSEDKRSYSSIHSIRGVVRPAFRMAVEDDLIRKNPFDWELATVLINDSIKREAVTPRQERLFLDFIKGDKHYSQYYDGMYILFKTGMRVSEFCGLTLSDLDMKERKIHIDKQLQRTTPLYNFLKNKITHKVLSNVKCESIA
;
A
#
# COMPACT_ATOMS: atom_id res chain seq x y z
N MET A 1 58.61 21.40 -9.60
CA MET A 1 57.65 21.32 -10.73
C MET A 1 57.02 19.93 -10.70
N SER A 2 55.81 19.82 -10.18
CA SER A 2 55.06 18.57 -10.18
C SER A 2 54.60 18.25 -11.59
N LYS A 3 55.10 17.14 -12.16
CA LYS A 3 54.63 16.65 -13.46
C LYS A 3 53.14 16.25 -13.32
N ASP A 4 52.28 16.98 -14.03
CA ASP A 4 50.85 16.75 -14.13
C ASP A 4 50.62 15.37 -14.79
N ASN A 5 50.47 14.35 -13.97
CA ASN A 5 50.41 12.93 -14.39
C ASN A 5 48.98 12.57 -14.85
N LYS A 6 48.40 13.40 -15.73
CA LYS A 6 47.06 13.20 -16.29
C LYS A 6 47.05 12.02 -17.28
N ARG A 7 46.16 11.06 -17.06
CA ARG A 7 45.98 9.94 -18.00
C ARG A 7 45.54 10.47 -19.36
N ARG A 8 46.12 9.95 -20.42
CA ARG A 8 45.84 10.34 -21.81
C ARG A 8 45.41 9.11 -22.62
N ASP A 9 44.59 9.34 -23.62
CA ASP A 9 44.22 8.31 -24.61
C ASP A 9 45.30 8.16 -25.69
N SER A 10 45.11 7.24 -26.61
CA SER A 10 46.01 7.00 -27.75
C SER A 10 46.16 8.20 -28.71
N LYS A 11 45.26 9.18 -28.62
CA LYS A 11 45.27 10.42 -29.38
C LYS A 11 45.84 11.61 -28.57
N GLY A 12 46.41 11.36 -27.38
CA GLY A 12 47.02 12.39 -26.52
C GLY A 12 46.00 13.22 -25.71
N ARG A 13 44.69 12.93 -25.77
CA ARG A 13 43.65 13.67 -25.05
C ARG A 13 43.61 13.27 -23.58
N VAL A 14 43.34 14.22 -22.69
CA VAL A 14 43.24 13.98 -21.27
C VAL A 14 41.95 13.24 -20.96
N LEU A 15 42.05 12.12 -20.26
CA LEU A 15 40.93 11.34 -19.74
C LEU A 15 40.50 11.90 -18.39
N ARG A 16 39.17 12.00 -18.19
CA ARG A 16 38.56 12.44 -16.92
C ARG A 16 38.57 11.32 -15.88
N THR A 17 38.20 11.66 -14.64
CA THR A 17 38.02 10.68 -13.58
C THR A 17 36.95 9.69 -13.99
N GLY A 18 37.22 8.40 -13.89
CA GLY A 18 36.31 7.32 -14.32
C GLY A 18 36.48 6.92 -15.79
N GLU A 19 37.02 7.79 -16.68
CA GLU A 19 37.29 7.44 -18.08
C GLU A 19 38.57 6.59 -18.20
N GLN A 20 38.54 5.62 -19.06
CA GLN A 20 39.68 4.77 -19.43
C GLN A 20 39.57 4.32 -20.89
N GLN A 21 40.71 4.22 -21.58
CA GLN A 21 40.78 3.56 -22.88
C GLN A 21 41.35 2.16 -22.70
N ARG A 22 40.65 1.15 -23.26
CA ARG A 22 41.12 -0.23 -23.28
C ARG A 22 42.09 -0.49 -24.41
N SER A 23 42.87 -1.58 -24.32
CA SER A 23 43.83 -2.00 -25.36
C SER A 23 43.23 -2.21 -26.75
N ASN A 24 41.92 -2.57 -26.82
CA ASN A 24 41.18 -2.71 -28.06
C ASN A 24 40.70 -1.38 -28.68
N GLY A 25 41.05 -0.23 -28.08
CA GLY A 25 40.64 1.10 -28.51
C GLY A 25 39.29 1.57 -28.01
N GLN A 26 38.53 0.74 -27.31
CA GLN A 26 37.22 1.07 -26.73
C GLN A 26 37.38 1.92 -25.48
N TYR A 27 36.58 2.95 -25.31
CA TYR A 27 36.50 3.76 -24.10
C TYR A 27 35.55 3.17 -23.09
N LEU A 28 35.90 3.29 -21.82
CA LEU A 28 35.16 2.83 -20.67
C LEU A 28 34.97 4.00 -19.69
N TYR A 29 33.75 4.16 -19.18
CA TYR A 29 33.44 5.01 -18.04
C TYR A 29 32.91 4.18 -16.88
N THR A 30 33.54 4.39 -15.71
CA THR A 30 33.15 3.70 -14.45
C THR A 30 32.50 4.71 -13.51
N TYR A 31 31.32 4.40 -13.04
CA TYR A 31 30.60 5.23 -12.07
C TYR A 31 29.98 4.37 -10.98
N LYS A 32 29.67 4.96 -9.83
CA LYS A 32 28.95 4.28 -8.75
C LYS A 32 27.44 4.38 -8.99
N GLY A 33 26.75 3.25 -9.01
CA GLY A 33 25.31 3.20 -9.00
C GLY A 33 24.74 3.48 -7.61
N LYS A 34 23.41 3.63 -7.48
CA LYS A 34 22.71 3.81 -6.19
C LYS A 34 22.95 2.68 -5.20
N ASP A 35 23.17 1.48 -5.70
CA ASP A 35 23.50 0.28 -4.93
C ASP A 35 24.93 0.27 -4.39
N GLY A 36 25.65 1.39 -4.54
CA GLY A 36 27.07 1.53 -4.17
C GLY A 36 28.02 0.72 -5.02
N LYS A 37 27.52 -0.07 -5.98
CA LYS A 37 28.31 -0.93 -6.86
C LYS A 37 28.82 -0.13 -8.07
N ASN A 38 30.01 -0.52 -8.55
CA ASN A 38 30.56 0.05 -9.77
C ASN A 38 29.76 -0.44 -10.98
N LYS A 39 29.36 0.52 -11.83
CA LYS A 39 28.74 0.28 -13.14
C LYS A 39 29.64 0.77 -14.24
N PHE A 40 29.53 0.15 -15.41
CA PHE A 40 30.43 0.34 -16.53
C PHE A 40 29.63 0.67 -17.80
N VAL A 41 30.10 1.69 -18.53
CA VAL A 41 29.53 2.05 -19.83
C VAL A 41 30.68 2.12 -20.85
N TYR A 42 30.38 1.67 -22.04
CA TYR A 42 31.37 1.52 -23.11
C TYR A 42 30.99 2.31 -24.36
N SER A 43 31.97 2.94 -25.01
CA SER A 43 31.80 3.56 -26.32
C SER A 43 33.06 3.43 -27.17
N TRP A 44 32.90 3.43 -28.48
CA TRP A 44 34.01 3.48 -29.44
C TRP A 44 34.49 4.90 -29.74
N LYS A 45 33.76 5.92 -29.27
CA LYS A 45 34.07 7.34 -29.42
C LYS A 45 34.17 7.97 -28.05
N LEU A 46 35.18 8.84 -27.85
CA LEU A 46 35.31 9.63 -26.65
C LEU A 46 34.43 10.89 -26.75
N GLU A 47 34.53 11.58 -27.90
CA GLU A 47 33.76 12.79 -28.21
C GLU A 47 32.74 12.57 -29.34
N PRO A 48 31.69 13.37 -29.44
CA PRO A 48 30.71 13.30 -30.52
C PRO A 48 31.33 13.45 -31.92
N THR A 49 32.41 14.22 -32.00
CA THR A 49 33.16 14.49 -33.23
C THR A 49 34.05 13.33 -33.69
N ASP A 50 34.28 12.33 -32.85
CA ASP A 50 35.12 11.19 -33.19
C ASP A 50 34.50 10.35 -34.30
N LYS A 51 35.32 9.99 -35.31
CA LYS A 51 34.87 9.05 -36.35
C LYS A 51 34.67 7.65 -35.77
N GLN A 52 33.60 7.01 -36.18
CA GLN A 52 33.32 5.62 -35.82
C GLN A 52 34.35 4.69 -36.49
N PRO A 53 34.97 3.76 -35.74
CA PRO A 53 35.80 2.73 -36.35
C PRO A 53 35.02 1.84 -37.31
N GLU A 54 35.60 1.45 -38.43
CA GLU A 54 34.97 0.57 -39.42
C GLU A 54 34.56 -0.78 -38.80
N GLY A 55 33.43 -1.27 -39.19
CA GLY A 55 32.87 -2.55 -38.70
C GLY A 55 32.31 -2.49 -37.28
N LYS A 56 32.25 -1.33 -36.61
CA LYS A 56 31.64 -1.19 -35.26
C LYS A 56 30.28 -0.53 -35.33
N ARG A 57 29.41 -0.96 -34.43
CA ARG A 57 28.04 -0.44 -34.35
C ARG A 57 28.04 1.03 -33.96
N SER A 58 27.28 1.85 -34.69
CA SER A 58 27.15 3.29 -34.39
C SER A 58 26.48 3.49 -33.03
N GLY A 59 26.97 4.45 -32.26
CA GLY A 59 26.45 4.77 -30.93
C GLY A 59 26.91 6.17 -30.47
N LYS A 60 26.35 6.60 -29.32
CA LYS A 60 26.74 7.84 -28.66
C LYS A 60 28.19 7.79 -28.21
N SER A 61 28.86 8.95 -28.12
CA SER A 61 30.21 9.07 -27.55
C SER A 61 30.16 8.82 -26.03
N LEU A 62 31.33 8.48 -25.45
CA LEU A 62 31.44 8.23 -24.02
C LEU A 62 30.95 9.43 -23.20
N ARG A 63 31.36 10.64 -23.60
CA ARG A 63 31.01 11.88 -22.89
C ARG A 63 29.58 12.32 -23.05
N GLU A 64 28.86 11.90 -24.09
CA GLU A 64 27.42 12.04 -24.19
C GLU A 64 26.73 11.10 -23.22
N LEU A 65 27.16 9.84 -23.12
CA LEU A 65 26.68 8.88 -22.16
C LEU A 65 26.94 9.29 -20.70
N GLU A 66 28.12 9.86 -20.41
CA GLU A 66 28.46 10.46 -19.10
C GLU A 66 27.45 11.54 -18.71
N LYS A 67 27.19 12.50 -19.61
CA LYS A 67 26.23 13.58 -19.35
C LYS A 67 24.80 13.05 -19.10
N GLU A 68 24.39 12.02 -19.83
CA GLU A 68 23.09 11.38 -19.62
C GLU A 68 23.03 10.66 -18.27
N ILE A 69 24.13 9.99 -17.88
CA ILE A 69 24.24 9.32 -16.59
C ILE A 69 24.25 10.35 -15.46
N GLU A 70 25.05 11.40 -15.55
CA GLU A 70 25.09 12.49 -14.57
C GLU A 70 23.74 13.18 -14.43
N LYS A 71 23.05 13.44 -15.56
CA LYS A 71 21.72 14.01 -15.55
C LYS A 71 20.71 13.07 -14.87
N SER A 72 20.74 11.78 -15.20
CA SER A 72 19.85 10.80 -14.56
C SER A 72 20.16 10.60 -13.09
N LEU A 73 21.44 10.60 -12.68
CA LEU A 73 21.84 10.53 -11.28
C LEU A 73 21.43 11.79 -10.51
N ASN A 74 21.57 12.98 -11.10
CA ASN A 74 21.17 14.25 -10.48
C ASN A 74 19.65 14.39 -10.41
N GLU A 75 18.92 14.00 -11.46
CA GLU A 75 17.46 13.93 -11.44
C GLU A 75 16.96 12.91 -10.40
N GLU A 76 17.71 11.82 -10.21
CA GLU A 76 17.41 10.80 -9.20
C GLU A 76 17.87 11.21 -7.79
N LEU A 77 18.92 12.01 -7.62
CA LEU A 77 19.37 12.58 -6.35
C LEU A 77 18.43 13.69 -5.84
N ALA A 78 17.63 14.29 -6.72
CA ALA A 78 16.57 15.21 -6.32
C ALA A 78 15.44 14.51 -5.54
N TYR A 79 15.31 13.17 -5.67
CA TYR A 79 14.33 12.38 -4.93
C TYR A 79 14.99 11.81 -3.65
N HIS A 80 14.75 12.42 -2.50
CA HIS A 80 15.38 12.11 -1.20
C HIS A 80 14.64 10.99 -0.43
N GLY A 81 14.12 9.96 -1.10
CA GLY A 81 13.49 8.80 -0.45
C GLY A 81 14.47 7.74 0.07
N GLY A 82 15.80 8.07 0.12
CA GLY A 82 16.89 7.09 0.22
C GLY A 82 16.87 6.07 1.35
N ASP A 83 16.33 6.40 2.52
CA ASP A 83 16.35 5.50 3.68
C ASP A 83 14.94 5.11 4.19
N VAL A 84 13.89 5.67 3.59
CA VAL A 84 12.50 5.39 4.01
C VAL A 84 12.06 4.00 3.54
N THR A 85 11.60 3.17 4.47
CA THR A 85 11.02 1.86 4.16
C THR A 85 9.53 1.96 3.80
N VAL A 86 9.00 0.91 3.17
CA VAL A 86 7.55 0.83 2.86
C VAL A 86 6.72 0.92 4.13
N LEU A 87 7.15 0.26 5.21
CA LEU A 87 6.46 0.29 6.49
C LEU A 87 6.43 1.71 7.07
N GLU A 88 7.57 2.38 7.14
CA GLU A 88 7.67 3.75 7.64
C GLU A 88 6.85 4.73 6.83
N LEU A 89 6.86 4.59 5.48
CA LEU A 89 6.01 5.40 4.61
C LEU A 89 4.52 5.23 4.93
N VAL A 90 4.07 3.98 5.11
CA VAL A 90 2.66 3.69 5.43
C VAL A 90 2.31 4.19 6.83
N GLU A 91 3.17 4.03 7.83
CA GLU A 91 2.96 4.57 9.18
C GLU A 91 2.90 6.11 9.15
N ARG A 92 3.78 6.77 8.39
CA ARG A 92 3.74 8.23 8.16
C ARG A 92 2.44 8.66 7.47
N TYR A 93 2.00 7.95 6.42
CA TYR A 93 0.71 8.23 5.77
C TYR A 93 -0.47 8.11 6.73
N ILE A 94 -0.49 7.07 7.58
CA ILE A 94 -1.56 6.89 8.58
C ILE A 94 -1.54 8.02 9.61
N SER A 95 -0.38 8.51 10.03
CA SER A 95 -0.27 9.61 11.00
C SER A 95 -0.82 10.94 10.48
N THR A 96 -0.87 11.15 9.16
CA THR A 96 -1.50 12.35 8.56
C THR A 96 -3.04 12.31 8.58
N LYS A 97 -3.65 11.17 8.94
CA LYS A 97 -5.11 11.02 8.95
C LYS A 97 -5.69 11.44 10.29
N THR A 98 -6.47 12.51 10.28
CA THR A 98 -7.19 13.02 11.45
C THR A 98 -8.67 12.66 11.37
N GLY A 99 -9.36 12.52 12.50
CA GLY A 99 -10.80 12.26 12.54
C GLY A 99 -11.23 10.86 12.04
N VAL A 100 -10.31 9.90 12.01
CA VAL A 100 -10.56 8.56 11.47
C VAL A 100 -11.42 7.73 12.41
N ARG A 101 -12.47 7.09 11.90
CA ARG A 101 -13.34 6.20 12.69
C ARG A 101 -12.56 4.97 13.19
N HIS A 102 -12.95 4.47 14.38
CA HIS A 102 -12.31 3.33 15.04
C HIS A 102 -12.11 2.11 14.12
N ASN A 103 -13.12 1.74 13.34
CA ASN A 103 -13.03 0.59 12.42
C ASN A 103 -12.01 0.80 11.30
N THR A 104 -11.85 2.03 10.83
CA THR A 104 -10.82 2.37 9.83
C THR A 104 -9.42 2.28 10.44
N LEU A 105 -9.25 2.74 11.70
CA LEU A 105 -7.99 2.57 12.43
C LEU A 105 -7.63 1.08 12.63
N ALA A 106 -8.63 0.23 12.92
CA ALA A 106 -8.42 -1.21 13.01
C ALA A 106 -7.95 -1.79 11.66
N GLY A 107 -8.52 -1.33 10.54
CA GLY A 107 -8.06 -1.68 9.20
C GLY A 107 -6.62 -1.25 8.94
N TYR A 108 -6.25 -0.04 9.30
CA TYR A 108 -4.86 0.46 9.19
C TYR A 108 -3.89 -0.39 10.01
N LYS A 109 -4.23 -0.73 11.27
CA LYS A 109 -3.42 -1.64 12.11
C LYS A 109 -3.20 -3.00 11.44
N THR A 110 -4.23 -3.53 10.79
CA THR A 110 -4.11 -4.79 10.04
C THR A 110 -3.09 -4.68 8.92
N VAL A 111 -3.10 -3.58 8.14
CA VAL A 111 -2.14 -3.35 7.06
C VAL A 111 -0.71 -3.22 7.60
N VAL A 112 -0.51 -2.44 8.66
CA VAL A 112 0.79 -2.30 9.34
C VAL A 112 1.30 -3.66 9.84
N ASN A 113 0.44 -4.47 10.45
CA ASN A 113 0.81 -5.82 10.92
C ASN A 113 1.19 -6.77 9.78
N VAL A 114 0.55 -6.63 8.61
CA VAL A 114 0.95 -7.39 7.41
C VAL A 114 2.34 -6.96 6.95
N LEU A 115 2.58 -5.65 6.80
CA LEU A 115 3.88 -5.13 6.38
C LEU A 115 5.01 -5.47 7.35
N LYS A 116 4.76 -5.50 8.67
CA LYS A 116 5.75 -5.92 9.68
C LYS A 116 6.18 -7.38 9.56
N LYS A 117 5.31 -8.25 9.04
CA LYS A 117 5.60 -9.67 8.84
C LYS A 117 6.26 -9.97 7.50
N GLU A 118 6.08 -9.09 6.53
CA GLU A 118 6.53 -9.28 5.16
C GLU A 118 7.86 -8.56 4.89
N GLU A 119 8.76 -9.23 4.18
CA GLU A 119 10.02 -8.62 3.72
C GLU A 119 9.78 -7.34 2.91
N PHE A 120 8.64 -7.28 2.21
CA PHE A 120 8.25 -6.11 1.42
C PHE A 120 8.14 -4.84 2.27
N GLY A 121 7.73 -4.96 3.54
CA GLY A 121 7.64 -3.82 4.47
C GLY A 121 8.97 -3.18 4.81
N SER A 122 10.06 -3.96 4.83
CA SER A 122 11.43 -3.47 5.12
C SER A 122 12.17 -2.94 3.89
N ARG A 123 11.61 -3.08 2.68
CA ARG A 123 12.22 -2.57 1.47
C ARG A 123 12.19 -1.05 1.42
N ARG A 124 13.25 -0.45 0.90
CA ARG A 124 13.33 0.99 0.63
C ARG A 124 12.37 1.36 -0.50
N ILE A 125 11.62 2.45 -0.33
CA ILE A 125 10.58 2.89 -1.28
C ILE A 125 11.14 3.23 -2.66
N ASP A 126 12.36 3.78 -2.73
CA ASP A 126 13.04 4.17 -3.96
C ASP A 126 13.48 2.96 -4.82
N LEU A 127 13.60 1.78 -4.21
CA LEU A 127 13.97 0.54 -4.88
C LEU A 127 12.75 -0.31 -5.29
N VAL A 128 11.55 0.04 -4.83
CA VAL A 128 10.33 -0.72 -5.16
C VAL A 128 9.89 -0.45 -6.59
N LYS A 129 9.89 -1.49 -7.41
CA LYS A 129 9.39 -1.46 -8.79
C LYS A 129 7.92 -1.92 -8.86
N PRO A 130 7.17 -1.56 -9.92
CA PRO A 130 5.82 -2.09 -10.12
C PRO A 130 5.73 -3.62 -10.15
N SER A 131 6.78 -4.30 -10.65
CA SER A 131 6.89 -5.77 -10.61
C SER A 131 6.93 -6.30 -9.18
N ASP A 132 7.71 -5.67 -8.30
CA ASP A 132 7.84 -6.10 -6.90
C ASP A 132 6.51 -5.94 -6.15
N ALA A 133 5.82 -4.82 -6.38
CA ALA A 133 4.49 -4.57 -5.82
C ALA A 133 3.46 -5.62 -6.27
N LYS A 134 3.48 -6.00 -7.57
CA LYS A 134 2.62 -7.06 -8.11
C LYS A 134 2.93 -8.42 -7.51
N LEU A 135 4.20 -8.81 -7.49
CA LEU A 135 4.65 -10.10 -6.93
C LEU A 135 4.30 -10.22 -5.45
N TRP A 136 4.46 -9.15 -4.68
CA TRP A 136 4.05 -9.14 -3.27
C TRP A 136 2.55 -9.40 -3.11
N LEU A 137 1.67 -8.73 -3.88
CA LEU A 137 0.23 -8.96 -3.78
C LEU A 137 -0.18 -10.35 -4.28
N ILE A 138 0.49 -10.89 -5.31
CA ILE A 138 0.29 -12.27 -5.78
C ILE A 138 0.66 -13.24 -4.64
N LYS A 139 1.79 -13.03 -3.97
CA LYS A 139 2.21 -13.84 -2.82
C LYS A 139 1.15 -13.84 -1.71
N LEU A 140 0.60 -12.68 -1.37
CA LEU A 140 -0.48 -12.58 -0.37
C LEU A 140 -1.72 -13.38 -0.77
N GLN A 141 -2.03 -13.52 -2.07
CA GLN A 141 -3.16 -14.33 -2.53
C GLN A 141 -2.81 -15.83 -2.57
N SER A 142 -1.66 -16.19 -3.15
CA SER A 142 -1.28 -17.58 -3.41
C SER A 142 -0.78 -18.31 -2.17
N GLU A 143 0.08 -17.68 -1.37
CA GLU A 143 0.72 -18.27 -0.19
C GLU A 143 -0.08 -18.01 1.09
N ASP A 144 -0.40 -16.75 1.38
CA ASP A 144 -1.15 -16.35 2.58
C ASP A 144 -2.66 -16.62 2.48
N LYS A 145 -3.15 -17.10 1.32
CA LYS A 145 -4.57 -17.41 1.06
C LYS A 145 -5.52 -16.24 1.38
N ARG A 146 -5.05 -15.00 1.19
CA ARG A 146 -5.89 -13.81 1.39
C ARG A 146 -6.87 -13.64 0.24
N SER A 147 -8.12 -13.34 0.56
CA SER A 147 -9.14 -13.05 -0.45
C SER A 147 -8.81 -11.77 -1.23
N TYR A 148 -9.29 -11.67 -2.45
CA TYR A 148 -9.18 -10.47 -3.28
C TYR A 148 -9.62 -9.19 -2.55
N SER A 149 -10.74 -9.23 -1.82
CA SER A 149 -11.27 -8.09 -1.06
C SER A 149 -10.32 -7.66 0.08
N SER A 150 -9.66 -8.61 0.74
CA SER A 150 -8.65 -8.31 1.77
C SER A 150 -7.43 -7.62 1.16
N ILE A 151 -6.94 -8.10 0.02
CA ILE A 151 -5.81 -7.51 -0.69
C ILE A 151 -6.17 -6.13 -1.26
N HIS A 152 -7.39 -5.98 -1.78
CA HIS A 152 -7.92 -4.67 -2.20
C HIS A 152 -7.88 -3.65 -1.06
N SER A 153 -8.27 -4.05 0.15
CA SER A 153 -8.22 -3.19 1.34
C SER A 153 -6.77 -2.83 1.73
N ILE A 154 -5.84 -3.79 1.68
CA ILE A 154 -4.41 -3.55 1.94
C ILE A 154 -3.86 -2.55 0.93
N ARG A 155 -4.08 -2.78 -0.37
CA ARG A 155 -3.65 -1.87 -1.43
C ARG A 155 -4.29 -0.48 -1.29
N GLY A 156 -5.55 -0.42 -0.82
CA GLY A 156 -6.27 0.82 -0.52
C GLY A 156 -5.59 1.72 0.51
N VAL A 157 -4.66 1.20 1.30
CA VAL A 157 -3.83 1.97 2.23
C VAL A 157 -2.43 2.23 1.65
N VAL A 158 -1.81 1.21 1.07
CA VAL A 158 -0.43 1.29 0.56
C VAL A 158 -0.33 2.20 -0.67
N ARG A 159 -1.26 2.10 -1.64
CA ARG A 159 -1.24 2.92 -2.85
C ARG A 159 -1.31 4.43 -2.58
N PRO A 160 -2.21 4.94 -1.71
CA PRO A 160 -2.20 6.36 -1.33
C PRO A 160 -0.95 6.78 -0.57
N ALA A 161 -0.34 5.91 0.25
CA ALA A 161 0.93 6.22 0.91
C ALA A 161 2.04 6.44 -0.13
N PHE A 162 2.14 5.60 -1.15
CA PHE A 162 3.07 5.81 -2.26
C PHE A 162 2.72 7.02 -3.13
N ARG A 163 1.43 7.41 -3.21
CA ARG A 163 1.05 8.68 -3.88
C ARG A 163 1.59 9.87 -3.10
N MET A 164 1.45 9.90 -1.78
CA MET A 164 2.05 10.92 -0.92
C MET A 164 3.57 10.98 -1.12
N ALA A 165 4.25 9.84 -1.24
CA ALA A 165 5.69 9.82 -1.50
C ALA A 165 6.07 10.42 -2.88
N VAL A 166 5.20 10.34 -3.88
CA VAL A 166 5.38 11.04 -5.17
C VAL A 166 5.15 12.55 -5.01
N GLU A 167 4.11 12.94 -4.27
CA GLU A 167 3.76 14.34 -4.00
C GLU A 167 4.83 15.04 -3.13
N ASP A 168 5.50 14.29 -2.24
CA ASP A 168 6.63 14.74 -1.41
C ASP A 168 7.99 14.65 -2.13
N ASP A 169 8.03 14.35 -3.43
CA ASP A 169 9.25 14.16 -4.24
C ASP A 169 10.22 13.10 -3.69
N LEU A 170 9.74 12.13 -2.92
CA LEU A 170 10.54 11.02 -2.40
C LEU A 170 10.78 9.94 -3.45
N ILE A 171 9.85 9.76 -4.37
CA ILE A 171 9.92 8.80 -5.48
C ILE A 171 9.30 9.41 -6.75
N ARG A 172 9.77 8.94 -7.91
CA ARG A 172 9.35 9.47 -9.21
C ARG A 172 7.98 9.00 -9.66
N LYS A 173 7.60 7.76 -9.36
CA LYS A 173 6.36 7.13 -9.81
C LYS A 173 5.83 6.18 -8.73
N ASN A 174 4.52 6.11 -8.61
CA ASN A 174 3.87 5.18 -7.70
C ASN A 174 3.91 3.74 -8.26
N PRO A 175 4.58 2.78 -7.57
CA PRO A 175 4.67 1.39 -8.03
C PRO A 175 3.34 0.62 -7.97
N PHE A 176 2.30 1.18 -7.34
CA PHE A 176 0.95 0.61 -7.27
C PHE A 176 -0.04 1.23 -8.27
N ASP A 177 0.43 2.04 -9.23
CA ASP A 177 -0.44 2.74 -10.17
C ASP A 177 -0.81 1.87 -11.38
N TRP A 178 -1.56 0.80 -11.11
CA TRP A 178 -2.09 -0.17 -12.07
C TRP A 178 -3.39 -0.78 -11.52
N GLU A 179 -4.16 -1.46 -12.37
CA GLU A 179 -5.43 -2.06 -11.98
C GLU A 179 -5.25 -3.43 -11.32
N LEU A 180 -5.85 -3.61 -10.12
CA LEU A 180 -5.72 -4.85 -9.35
C LEU A 180 -6.28 -6.08 -10.08
N ALA A 181 -7.39 -5.93 -10.80
CA ALA A 181 -8.04 -6.99 -11.53
C ALA A 181 -7.20 -7.57 -12.69
N THR A 182 -6.17 -6.85 -13.15
CA THR A 182 -5.26 -7.35 -14.20
C THR A 182 -4.17 -8.27 -13.66
N VAL A 183 -4.02 -8.34 -12.33
CA VAL A 183 -2.91 -9.07 -11.68
C VAL A 183 -3.42 -10.19 -10.78
N LEU A 184 -4.54 -9.98 -10.08
CA LEU A 184 -5.09 -10.94 -9.14
C LEU A 184 -6.40 -11.52 -9.62
N ILE A 185 -6.65 -12.78 -9.26
CA ILE A 185 -7.92 -13.45 -9.52
C ILE A 185 -8.95 -12.91 -8.52
N ASN A 186 -10.08 -12.41 -9.04
CA ASN A 186 -11.20 -12.01 -8.20
C ASN A 186 -12.01 -13.23 -7.78
N ASP A 187 -11.72 -13.73 -6.58
CA ASP A 187 -12.39 -14.86 -5.93
C ASP A 187 -13.63 -14.44 -5.11
N SER A 188 -14.08 -13.21 -5.27
CA SER A 188 -15.21 -12.67 -4.52
C SER A 188 -16.52 -13.35 -4.92
N ILE A 189 -17.15 -14.02 -3.97
CA ILE A 189 -18.48 -14.63 -4.18
C ILE A 189 -19.53 -13.50 -4.21
N LYS A 190 -20.28 -13.43 -5.29
CA LYS A 190 -21.41 -12.51 -5.39
C LYS A 190 -22.49 -12.94 -4.40
N ARG A 191 -22.78 -12.08 -3.44
CA ARG A 191 -23.87 -12.34 -2.48
C ARG A 191 -25.21 -11.99 -3.13
N GLU A 192 -26.14 -12.93 -3.08
CA GLU A 192 -27.51 -12.73 -3.52
C GLU A 192 -28.39 -12.33 -2.34
N ALA A 193 -29.45 -11.59 -2.63
CA ALA A 193 -30.45 -11.25 -1.63
C ALA A 193 -31.24 -12.50 -1.23
N VAL A 194 -31.61 -12.56 0.05
CA VAL A 194 -32.46 -13.64 0.56
C VAL A 194 -33.87 -13.55 -0.08
N THR A 195 -34.29 -14.63 -0.67
CA THR A 195 -35.64 -14.69 -1.27
C THR A 195 -36.74 -14.76 -0.20
N PRO A 196 -37.99 -14.33 -0.49
CA PRO A 196 -39.11 -14.42 0.49
C PRO A 196 -39.38 -15.84 0.99
N ARG A 197 -39.07 -16.87 0.18
CA ARG A 197 -39.16 -18.25 0.59
C ARG A 197 -38.11 -18.63 1.62
N GLN A 198 -36.85 -18.22 1.37
CA GLN A 198 -35.73 -18.46 2.30
C GLN A 198 -35.93 -17.71 3.61
N GLU A 199 -36.42 -16.46 3.56
CA GLU A 199 -36.79 -15.69 4.76
C GLU A 199 -37.82 -16.44 5.64
N ARG A 200 -38.90 -16.92 5.04
CA ARG A 200 -39.91 -17.67 5.76
C ARG A 200 -39.36 -18.93 6.41
N LEU A 201 -38.65 -19.74 5.64
CA LEU A 201 -38.06 -20.99 6.16
C LEU A 201 -37.05 -20.69 7.31
N PHE A 202 -36.29 -19.63 7.20
CA PHE A 202 -35.36 -19.24 8.25
C PHE A 202 -36.07 -18.78 9.52
N LEU A 203 -37.10 -17.95 9.39
CA LEU A 203 -37.92 -17.49 10.53
C LEU A 203 -38.70 -18.64 11.20
N ASP A 204 -39.23 -19.56 10.41
CA ASP A 204 -39.95 -20.76 10.94
C ASP A 204 -38.96 -21.66 11.71
N PHE A 205 -37.74 -21.86 11.19
CA PHE A 205 -36.69 -22.59 11.89
C PHE A 205 -36.34 -21.92 13.24
N ILE A 206 -36.05 -20.60 13.24
CA ILE A 206 -35.75 -19.89 14.48
C ILE A 206 -36.88 -20.00 15.50
N LYS A 207 -38.13 -19.85 15.06
CA LYS A 207 -39.30 -19.92 15.95
C LYS A 207 -39.47 -21.29 16.60
N GLY A 208 -39.15 -22.35 15.87
CA GLY A 208 -39.23 -23.73 16.36
C GLY A 208 -38.02 -24.22 17.15
N ASP A 209 -36.89 -23.54 17.09
CA ASP A 209 -35.66 -23.97 17.75
C ASP A 209 -35.62 -23.51 19.22
N LYS A 210 -35.26 -24.43 20.12
CA LYS A 210 -35.25 -24.17 21.57
C LYS A 210 -34.20 -23.12 21.98
N HIS A 211 -33.10 -23.02 21.24
CA HIS A 211 -32.02 -22.09 21.55
C HIS A 211 -32.21 -20.75 20.85
N TYR A 212 -32.62 -20.77 19.56
CA TYR A 212 -32.68 -19.56 18.75
C TYR A 212 -33.98 -18.80 18.84
N SER A 213 -35.06 -19.39 19.40
CA SER A 213 -36.38 -18.74 19.51
C SER A 213 -36.37 -17.39 20.22
N GLN A 214 -35.45 -17.18 21.16
CA GLN A 214 -35.24 -15.90 21.84
C GLN A 214 -34.83 -14.75 20.90
N TYR A 215 -34.29 -15.03 19.73
CA TYR A 215 -33.90 -14.04 18.75
C TYR A 215 -34.92 -13.81 17.63
N TYR A 216 -36.07 -14.50 17.68
CA TYR A 216 -37.07 -14.47 16.62
C TYR A 216 -37.55 -13.05 16.31
N ASP A 217 -37.99 -12.31 17.31
CA ASP A 217 -38.51 -10.94 17.13
C ASP A 217 -37.49 -9.99 16.56
N GLY A 218 -36.24 -10.06 17.05
CA GLY A 218 -35.12 -9.26 16.53
C GLY A 218 -34.81 -9.58 15.08
N MET A 219 -34.77 -10.86 14.70
CA MET A 219 -34.54 -11.29 13.32
C MET A 219 -35.68 -10.90 12.40
N TYR A 220 -36.95 -11.04 12.88
CA TYR A 220 -38.13 -10.61 12.14
C TYR A 220 -38.07 -9.10 11.82
N ILE A 221 -37.78 -8.27 12.82
CA ILE A 221 -37.63 -6.81 12.63
C ILE A 221 -36.53 -6.51 11.63
N LEU A 222 -35.35 -7.15 11.74
CA LEU A 222 -34.23 -6.94 10.81
C LEU A 222 -34.61 -7.29 9.37
N PHE A 223 -35.30 -8.39 9.13
CA PHE A 223 -35.81 -8.75 7.80
C PHE A 223 -36.81 -7.76 7.24
N LYS A 224 -37.74 -7.29 8.08
CA LYS A 224 -38.82 -6.38 7.65
C LYS A 224 -38.36 -4.93 7.45
N THR A 225 -37.35 -4.52 8.16
CA THR A 225 -36.87 -3.12 8.10
C THR A 225 -35.61 -2.95 7.26
N GLY A 226 -34.81 -4.01 7.03
CA GLY A 226 -33.51 -3.94 6.37
C GLY A 226 -32.44 -3.21 7.16
N MET A 227 -32.65 -2.95 8.44
CA MET A 227 -31.63 -2.33 9.32
C MET A 227 -30.40 -3.23 9.47
N ARG A 228 -29.25 -2.60 9.68
CA ARG A 228 -28.06 -3.34 10.10
C ARG A 228 -28.19 -3.76 11.58
N VAL A 229 -27.63 -4.92 11.92
CA VAL A 229 -27.65 -5.41 13.32
C VAL A 229 -27.14 -4.35 14.31
N SER A 230 -26.09 -3.60 13.94
CA SER A 230 -25.53 -2.55 14.79
C SER A 230 -26.45 -1.34 14.96
N GLU A 231 -27.28 -1.02 13.98
CA GLU A 231 -28.32 0.01 14.03
C GLU A 231 -29.47 -0.45 14.92
N PHE A 232 -29.95 -1.69 14.71
CA PHE A 232 -30.98 -2.30 15.54
C PHE A 232 -30.58 -2.34 17.03
N CYS A 233 -29.37 -2.81 17.34
CA CYS A 233 -28.85 -2.82 18.72
C CYS A 233 -28.64 -1.43 19.33
N GLY A 234 -28.60 -0.38 18.51
CA GLY A 234 -28.45 1.02 18.95
C GLY A 234 -29.78 1.72 19.19
N LEU A 235 -30.92 1.10 18.85
CA LEU A 235 -32.25 1.70 19.02
C LEU A 235 -32.61 1.85 20.51
N THR A 236 -33.31 2.94 20.79
CA THR A 236 -33.96 3.23 22.07
C THR A 236 -35.42 3.54 21.83
N LEU A 237 -36.24 3.51 22.89
CA LEU A 237 -37.68 3.81 22.77
C LEU A 237 -37.96 5.20 22.20
N SER A 238 -37.05 6.18 22.42
CA SER A 238 -37.17 7.51 21.86
C SER A 238 -36.99 7.57 20.34
N ASP A 239 -36.42 6.54 19.74
CA ASP A 239 -36.19 6.46 18.28
C ASP A 239 -37.45 5.92 17.54
N LEU A 240 -38.49 5.51 18.31
CA LEU A 240 -39.73 4.96 17.80
C LEU A 240 -40.87 5.99 17.84
N ASP A 241 -41.30 6.45 16.67
CA ASP A 241 -42.54 7.23 16.57
C ASP A 241 -43.72 6.31 16.27
N MET A 242 -44.47 5.94 17.33
CA MET A 242 -45.59 5.04 17.22
C MET A 242 -46.80 5.68 16.53
N LYS A 243 -46.90 7.03 16.53
CA LYS A 243 -48.01 7.73 15.86
C LYS A 243 -47.80 7.75 14.34
N GLU A 244 -46.60 8.14 13.94
CA GLU A 244 -46.22 8.20 12.53
C GLU A 244 -45.72 6.85 11.98
N ARG A 245 -45.62 5.82 12.82
CA ARG A 245 -45.08 4.47 12.50
C ARG A 245 -43.68 4.57 11.86
N LYS A 246 -42.81 5.38 12.42
CA LYS A 246 -41.44 5.63 11.94
C LYS A 246 -40.43 5.16 12.95
N ILE A 247 -39.28 4.73 12.44
CA ILE A 247 -38.07 4.42 13.21
C ILE A 247 -37.00 5.40 12.77
N HIS A 248 -36.41 6.17 13.70
CA HIS A 248 -35.30 7.06 13.45
C HIS A 248 -34.00 6.31 13.65
N ILE A 249 -33.16 6.21 12.59
CA ILE A 249 -31.88 5.48 12.60
C ILE A 249 -30.75 6.50 12.43
N ASP A 250 -30.27 7.06 13.53
CA ASP A 250 -29.19 8.06 13.55
C ASP A 250 -27.93 7.56 14.27
N LYS A 251 -27.99 6.41 14.93
CA LYS A 251 -26.92 5.82 15.73
C LYS A 251 -26.76 4.33 15.48
N GLN A 252 -25.61 3.82 15.83
CA GLN A 252 -25.30 2.39 15.77
C GLN A 252 -24.43 1.99 16.96
N LEU A 253 -24.68 0.81 17.51
CA LEU A 253 -23.82 0.22 18.53
C LEU A 253 -22.53 -0.29 17.88
N GLN A 254 -21.37 0.15 18.37
CA GLN A 254 -20.07 -0.35 17.91
C GLN A 254 -19.36 -1.08 19.04
N ARG A 255 -18.82 -2.26 18.73
CA ARG A 255 -17.93 -2.96 19.63
C ARG A 255 -16.57 -2.24 19.63
N THR A 256 -16.31 -1.42 20.63
CA THR A 256 -14.97 -0.88 20.86
C THR A 256 -14.16 -1.93 21.60
N THR A 257 -13.12 -2.45 20.93
CA THR A 257 -12.06 -3.16 21.67
C THR A 257 -11.43 -2.10 22.57
N PRO A 258 -11.40 -2.27 23.90
CA PRO A 258 -10.73 -1.29 24.77
C PRO A 258 -9.30 -1.11 24.26
N LEU A 259 -8.88 0.14 24.08
CA LEU A 259 -7.49 0.51 23.80
C LEU A 259 -6.62 0.24 25.06
N TYR A 260 -6.73 -0.98 25.60
CA TYR A 260 -6.10 -1.34 26.86
C TYR A 260 -4.57 -1.38 26.79
N ASN A 261 -3.99 -1.40 25.60
CA ASN A 261 -2.55 -1.46 25.44
C ASN A 261 -1.90 -0.17 24.91
N PHE A 262 -2.65 0.90 24.63
CA PHE A 262 -2.05 2.12 24.12
C PHE A 262 -2.10 3.31 25.10
N LEU A 263 -2.93 3.22 26.13
CA LEU A 263 -2.99 4.19 27.21
C LEU A 263 -3.06 3.46 28.54
N LYS A 264 -1.94 2.94 28.99
CA LYS A 264 -1.72 2.61 30.38
C LYS A 264 -1.68 3.93 31.17
N ASN A 265 -2.80 4.63 31.28
CA ASN A 265 -3.07 5.56 32.37
C ASN A 265 -4.44 6.21 32.17
N LYS A 266 -5.33 5.87 33.12
CA LYS A 266 -6.52 6.63 33.54
C LYS A 266 -7.61 6.89 32.50
N ILE A 267 -8.68 6.19 32.71
CA ILE A 267 -10.12 6.51 32.52
C ILE A 267 -10.79 5.19 32.08
N THR A 268 -11.28 4.47 32.93
CA THR A 268 -12.38 4.37 33.84
C THR A 268 -13.39 3.31 33.51
N HIS A 269 -13.50 2.42 34.49
CA HIS A 269 -14.47 1.39 34.71
C HIS A 269 -15.96 1.85 34.77
N LYS A 270 -16.33 3.01 34.28
CA LYS A 270 -17.61 3.62 34.61
C LYS A 270 -18.68 3.65 33.51
N VAL A 271 -18.39 3.12 32.32
CA VAL A 271 -19.36 3.15 31.19
C VAL A 271 -19.90 1.78 30.79
N LEU A 272 -19.36 0.68 31.32
CA LEU A 272 -19.77 -0.68 30.95
C LEU A 272 -20.65 -1.39 31.98
N SER A 273 -21.01 -0.77 33.08
CA SER A 273 -21.84 -1.40 34.13
C SER A 273 -23.34 -1.12 34.04
N ASN A 274 -23.82 -0.33 33.09
CA ASN A 274 -25.23 0.07 33.03
C ASN A 274 -26.00 -0.32 31.76
N VAL A 275 -25.54 -1.32 31.01
CA VAL A 275 -26.40 -1.94 29.99
C VAL A 275 -26.76 -3.34 30.49
N LYS A 276 -27.63 -3.43 31.47
CA LYS A 276 -28.52 -4.58 31.66
C LYS A 276 -29.55 -4.49 30.55
N CYS A 277 -29.58 -5.48 29.67
CA CYS A 277 -30.75 -5.75 28.85
C CYS A 277 -31.86 -6.12 29.79
N GLU A 278 -32.72 -5.18 30.15
CA GLU A 278 -34.01 -5.51 30.71
C GLU A 278 -34.87 -6.05 29.58
N SER A 279 -35.25 -7.30 29.73
CA SER A 279 -36.24 -7.98 28.88
C SER A 279 -37.51 -7.16 28.86
N ILE A 280 -37.91 -6.67 27.71
CA ILE A 280 -39.23 -6.12 27.48
C ILE A 280 -40.18 -7.32 27.44
N ALA A 281 -40.98 -7.48 28.51
CA ALA A 281 -42.15 -8.36 28.53
C ALA A 281 -43.29 -7.74 27.71
#